data_18d908be4a98c35bc6492762fb7d7f2f
#
_entry.id   18d908be4a98c35bc6492762fb7d7f2f
#
_cell.length_a   1.000
_cell.length_b   1.000
_cell.length_c   1.000
_cell.angle_alpha   90.00
_cell.angle_beta   90.00
_cell.angle_gamma   90.00
#
_symmetry.space_group_name_H-M   'P 1'
#
loop_
_entity.id
_entity.type
_entity.pdbx_description
1 polymer ?
#
loop_
_entity_poly.entity_id
_entity_poly.type
_entity_poly.pdbx_seq_one_letter_code
_entity_poly.pdbx_strand_id
1 'polypeptide(L)'
;MRHVAIFPASHYIVGPEKMKEGLAKIQTEMEQQVQAFTAEGKLLEAQRIQQRTQYDMEMLQEVGMCKGIENYSAVLSGRAPGSTPTTLLDYFPKDFILMVDESHVMLPQVRGMFGGDYSRKKNAGGIWLPPALGV
;
A
#
# COMPACT_ATOMS: atom_id res chain seq x y z
N MET A 1 5.20 0.98 -39.77
CA MET A 1 5.40 1.08 -38.31
C MET A 1 4.10 0.67 -37.63
N ARG A 2 4.15 -0.23 -36.66
CA ARG A 2 2.98 -0.51 -35.81
C ARG A 2 2.88 0.61 -34.78
N HIS A 3 1.70 1.21 -34.68
CA HIS A 3 1.46 2.23 -33.66
C HIS A 3 1.36 1.56 -32.29
N VAL A 4 2.05 2.12 -31.30
CA VAL A 4 1.94 1.74 -29.89
C VAL A 4 1.34 2.93 -29.15
N ALA A 5 0.20 2.71 -28.51
CA ALA A 5 -0.41 3.71 -27.64
C ALA A 5 0.13 3.54 -26.23
N ILE A 6 0.74 4.60 -25.68
CA ILE A 6 1.18 4.64 -24.29
C ILE A 6 0.20 5.56 -23.56
N PHE A 7 -0.54 4.98 -22.62
CA PHE A 7 -1.50 5.72 -21.82
C PHE A 7 -0.88 6.12 -20.47
N PRO A 8 -1.31 7.25 -19.89
CA PRO A 8 -0.95 7.57 -18.51
C PRO A 8 -1.35 6.42 -17.59
N ALA A 9 -0.43 5.96 -16.75
CA ALA A 9 -0.72 4.93 -15.77
C ALA A 9 -1.17 5.56 -14.47
N SER A 10 -2.29 5.10 -13.93
CA SER A 10 -2.69 5.35 -12.54
C SER A 10 -2.44 4.07 -11.74
N HIS A 11 -1.86 4.24 -10.55
CA HIS A 11 -1.58 3.12 -9.68
C HIS A 11 -2.88 2.57 -9.05
N TYR A 12 -2.97 1.24 -8.94
CA TYR A 12 -4.02 0.54 -8.20
C TYR A 12 -5.44 0.75 -8.71
N ILE A 13 -5.63 0.95 -10.02
CA ILE A 13 -6.96 0.91 -10.63
C ILE A 13 -7.45 -0.54 -10.58
N VAL A 14 -8.53 -0.75 -9.86
CA VAL A 14 -9.22 -2.05 -9.76
C VAL A 14 -10.66 -1.91 -10.22
N GLY A 15 -11.22 -3.00 -10.76
CA GLY A 15 -12.64 -3.01 -11.15
C GLY A 15 -13.56 -2.85 -9.94
N PRO A 16 -14.81 -2.40 -10.15
CA PRO A 16 -15.74 -2.06 -9.07
C PRO A 16 -16.04 -3.23 -8.12
N GLU A 17 -16.09 -4.46 -8.61
CA GLU A 17 -16.30 -5.65 -7.79
C GLU A 17 -15.12 -5.90 -6.85
N LYS A 18 -13.90 -5.85 -7.37
CA LYS A 18 -12.68 -5.99 -6.56
C LYS A 18 -12.52 -4.85 -5.56
N MET A 19 -12.93 -3.63 -5.92
CA MET A 19 -12.95 -2.50 -5.00
C MET A 19 -13.89 -2.78 -3.83
N LYS A 20 -15.10 -3.25 -4.11
CA LYS A 20 -16.09 -3.60 -3.07
C LYS A 20 -15.60 -4.69 -2.13
N GLU A 21 -15.00 -5.76 -2.68
CA GLU A 21 -14.40 -6.83 -1.87
C GLU A 21 -13.21 -6.30 -1.03
N GLY A 22 -12.38 -5.45 -1.62
CA GLY A 22 -11.26 -4.81 -0.93
C GLY A 22 -11.72 -3.95 0.23
N LEU A 23 -12.73 -3.11 0.03
CA LEU A 23 -13.31 -2.26 1.08
C LEU A 23 -13.88 -3.09 2.24
N ALA A 24 -14.57 -4.19 1.94
CA ALA A 24 -15.10 -5.09 2.99
C ALA A 24 -13.97 -5.70 3.84
N LYS A 25 -12.86 -6.09 3.23
CA LYS A 25 -11.68 -6.59 3.94
C LYS A 25 -11.01 -5.51 4.79
N ILE A 26 -10.85 -4.31 4.24
CA ILE A 26 -10.28 -3.16 4.97
C ILE A 26 -11.15 -2.83 6.20
N GLN A 27 -12.47 -2.83 6.05
CA GLN A 27 -13.40 -2.62 7.14
C GLN A 27 -13.20 -3.66 8.27
N THR A 28 -13.16 -4.92 7.91
CA THR A 28 -12.98 -6.03 8.88
C THR A 28 -11.65 -5.91 9.62
N GLU A 29 -10.57 -5.61 8.89
CA GLU A 29 -9.23 -5.44 9.49
C GLU A 29 -9.19 -4.22 10.42
N MET A 30 -9.79 -3.11 10.01
CA MET A 30 -9.91 -1.92 10.85
C MET A 30 -10.63 -2.23 12.16
N GLU A 31 -11.76 -2.92 12.11
CA GLU A 31 -12.54 -3.27 13.31
C GLU A 31 -11.74 -4.15 14.27
N GLN A 32 -11.01 -5.15 13.75
CA GLN A 32 -10.12 -5.99 14.55
C GLN A 32 -9.03 -5.18 15.23
N GLN A 33 -8.41 -4.23 14.51
CA GLN A 33 -7.35 -3.38 15.05
C GLN A 33 -7.88 -2.41 16.11
N VAL A 34 -9.04 -1.81 15.89
CA VAL A 34 -9.71 -0.93 16.86
C VAL A 34 -9.99 -1.71 18.16
N GLN A 35 -10.50 -2.94 18.06
CA GLN A 35 -10.73 -3.80 19.22
C GLN A 35 -9.42 -4.14 19.96
N ALA A 36 -8.36 -4.49 19.23
CA ALA A 36 -7.07 -4.79 19.82
C ALA A 36 -6.48 -3.58 20.58
N PHE A 37 -6.44 -2.40 19.96
CA PHE A 37 -5.98 -1.19 20.62
C PHE A 37 -6.84 -0.78 21.83
N THR A 38 -8.14 -0.97 21.73
CA THR A 38 -9.05 -0.70 22.85
C THR A 38 -8.76 -1.64 24.03
N ALA A 39 -8.53 -2.93 23.75
CA ALA A 39 -8.18 -3.93 24.77
C ALA A 39 -6.82 -3.63 25.45
N GLU A 40 -5.88 -3.03 24.72
CA GLU A 40 -4.59 -2.57 25.22
C GLU A 40 -4.66 -1.21 25.95
N GLY A 41 -5.84 -0.58 26.00
CA GLY A 41 -6.02 0.75 26.60
C GLY A 41 -5.53 1.93 25.72
N LYS A 42 -5.16 1.68 24.46
CA LYS A 42 -4.67 2.65 23.49
C LYS A 42 -5.85 3.32 22.76
N LEU A 43 -6.68 4.04 23.51
CA LEU A 43 -7.93 4.60 22.97
C LEU A 43 -7.71 5.66 21.89
N LEU A 44 -6.65 6.45 22.01
CA LEU A 44 -6.35 7.50 21.04
C LEU A 44 -5.91 6.89 19.70
N GLU A 45 -5.09 5.85 19.74
CA GLU A 45 -4.66 5.10 18.56
C GLU A 45 -5.84 4.40 17.90
N ALA A 46 -6.73 3.78 18.70
CA ALA A 46 -7.94 3.16 18.20
C ALA A 46 -8.83 4.18 17.44
N GLN A 47 -9.05 5.34 18.02
CA GLN A 47 -9.83 6.41 17.41
C GLN A 47 -9.18 6.93 16.12
N ARG A 48 -7.88 7.17 16.14
CA ARG A 48 -7.14 7.69 14.98
C ARG A 48 -7.17 6.72 13.80
N ILE A 49 -6.93 5.42 14.06
CA ILE A 49 -6.96 4.43 12.98
C ILE A 49 -8.35 4.31 12.39
N GLN A 50 -9.38 4.31 13.24
CA GLN A 50 -10.77 4.26 12.79
C GLN A 50 -11.12 5.44 11.89
N GLN A 51 -10.90 6.66 12.35
CA GLN A 51 -11.21 7.88 11.58
C GLN A 51 -10.45 7.93 10.27
N ARG A 52 -9.16 7.60 10.30
CA ARG A 52 -8.33 7.63 9.10
C ARG A 52 -8.79 6.60 8.08
N THR A 53 -8.99 5.36 8.51
CA THR A 53 -9.39 4.29 7.60
C THR A 53 -10.77 4.52 7.01
N GLN A 54 -11.72 5.03 7.80
CA GLN A 54 -13.05 5.40 7.31
C GLN A 54 -12.96 6.48 6.23
N TYR A 55 -12.19 7.53 6.46
CA TYR A 55 -11.97 8.58 5.47
C TYR A 55 -11.33 8.04 4.18
N ASP A 56 -10.29 7.19 4.30
CA ASP A 56 -9.63 6.60 3.15
C ASP A 56 -10.59 5.67 2.36
N MET A 57 -11.47 4.93 3.05
CA MET A 57 -12.50 4.09 2.41
C MET A 57 -13.55 4.92 1.66
N GLU A 58 -14.01 6.03 2.22
CA GLU A 58 -14.90 6.97 1.53
C GLU A 58 -14.25 7.53 0.27
N MET A 59 -12.99 7.95 0.35
CA MET A 59 -12.24 8.43 -0.81
C MET A 59 -12.05 7.35 -1.89
N LEU A 60 -11.77 6.11 -1.48
CA LEU A 60 -11.68 4.99 -2.41
C LEU A 60 -13.02 4.68 -3.10
N GLN A 61 -14.12 4.80 -2.37
CA GLN A 61 -15.46 4.56 -2.88
C GLN A 61 -15.94 5.65 -3.83
N GLU A 62 -15.72 6.93 -3.50
CA GLU A 62 -16.23 8.08 -4.25
C GLU A 62 -15.31 8.47 -5.43
N VAL A 63 -14.01 8.44 -5.21
CA VAL A 63 -13.01 8.96 -6.16
C VAL A 63 -12.18 7.83 -6.80
N GLY A 64 -12.18 6.63 -6.20
CA GLY A 64 -11.36 5.51 -6.65
C GLY A 64 -9.90 5.59 -6.21
N MET A 65 -9.53 6.58 -5.42
CA MET A 65 -8.17 6.74 -4.88
C MET A 65 -8.18 7.48 -3.55
N CYS A 66 -7.18 7.21 -2.72
CA CYS A 66 -6.94 7.94 -1.49
C CYS A 66 -5.45 8.24 -1.31
N LYS A 67 -5.13 9.13 -0.40
CA LYS A 67 -3.73 9.42 -0.04
C LYS A 67 -3.12 8.21 0.68
N GLY A 68 -2.03 7.67 0.15
CA GLY A 68 -1.41 6.46 0.68
C GLY A 68 -2.08 5.17 0.19
N ILE A 69 -2.69 5.19 -1.01
CA ILE A 69 -3.34 4.02 -1.61
C ILE A 69 -2.40 2.81 -1.73
N GLU A 70 -1.10 3.03 -1.82
CA GLU A 70 -0.07 1.98 -1.82
C GLU A 70 -0.17 1.09 -0.58
N ASN A 71 -0.66 1.64 0.49
CA ASN A 71 -0.88 0.92 1.72
C ASN A 71 -2.02 -0.10 1.61
N TYR A 72 -3.02 0.14 0.81
CA TYR A 72 -4.14 -0.77 0.54
C TYR A 72 -3.88 -1.70 -0.66
N SER A 73 -2.68 -1.60 -1.26
CA SER A 73 -2.33 -2.28 -2.50
C SER A 73 -2.45 -3.81 -2.43
N ALA A 74 -2.09 -4.44 -1.32
CA ALA A 74 -2.19 -5.87 -1.16
C ALA A 74 -3.66 -6.34 -1.17
N VAL A 75 -4.51 -5.62 -0.44
CA VAL A 75 -5.94 -5.92 -0.34
C VAL A 75 -6.65 -5.65 -1.66
N LEU A 76 -6.40 -4.49 -2.27
CA LEU A 76 -7.01 -4.09 -3.54
C LEU A 76 -6.59 -4.99 -4.71
N SER A 77 -5.34 -5.47 -4.72
CA SER A 77 -4.86 -6.41 -5.73
C SER A 77 -5.19 -7.87 -5.44
N GLY A 78 -5.77 -8.17 -4.28
CA GLY A 78 -6.07 -9.55 -3.86
C GLY A 78 -4.82 -10.40 -3.61
N ARG A 79 -3.69 -9.77 -3.27
CA ARG A 79 -2.42 -10.46 -2.99
C ARG A 79 -2.41 -11.04 -1.57
N ALA A 80 -1.64 -12.11 -1.41
CA ALA A 80 -1.42 -12.69 -0.09
C ALA A 80 -0.69 -11.70 0.84
N PRO A 81 -0.99 -11.67 2.14
CA PRO A 81 -0.25 -10.88 3.11
C PRO A 81 1.25 -11.16 3.03
N GLY A 82 2.06 -10.10 3.06
CA GLY A 82 3.52 -10.20 2.97
C GLY A 82 4.10 -10.42 1.57
N SER A 83 3.26 -10.57 0.54
CA SER A 83 3.73 -10.65 -0.84
C SER A 83 4.29 -9.32 -1.33
N THR A 84 5.36 -9.38 -2.11
CA THR A 84 5.95 -8.20 -2.75
C THR A 84 4.99 -7.59 -3.77
N PRO A 85 4.79 -6.27 -3.78
CA PRO A 85 4.03 -5.61 -4.83
C PRO A 85 4.72 -5.76 -6.18
N THR A 86 3.91 -5.85 -7.24
CA THR A 86 4.41 -5.85 -8.62
C THR A 86 5.09 -4.51 -8.92
N THR A 87 6.29 -4.57 -9.44
CA THR A 87 7.10 -3.42 -9.84
C THR A 87 7.15 -3.30 -11.36
N LEU A 88 7.67 -2.19 -11.87
CA LEU A 88 7.90 -2.02 -13.30
C LEU A 88 8.77 -3.13 -13.88
N LEU A 89 9.71 -3.65 -13.09
CA LEU A 89 10.63 -4.70 -13.54
C LEU A 89 9.92 -6.04 -13.83
N ASP A 90 8.78 -6.28 -13.18
CA ASP A 90 7.99 -7.51 -13.39
C ASP A 90 7.28 -7.56 -14.74
N TYR A 91 7.20 -6.43 -15.44
CA TYR A 91 6.62 -6.34 -16.79
C TYR A 91 7.65 -6.59 -17.92
N PHE A 92 8.93 -6.66 -17.59
CA PHE A 92 9.97 -6.97 -18.58
C PHE A 92 10.07 -8.48 -18.83
N PRO A 93 10.56 -8.89 -20.00
CA PRO A 93 10.92 -10.28 -20.25
C PRO A 93 11.93 -10.77 -19.20
N LYS A 94 11.99 -12.10 -18.98
CA LYS A 94 12.93 -12.67 -17.99
C LYS A 94 14.40 -12.33 -18.29
N ASP A 95 14.73 -12.24 -19.57
CA ASP A 95 16.06 -11.87 -20.04
C ASP A 95 16.08 -10.41 -20.46
N PHE A 96 16.49 -9.54 -19.56
CA PHE A 96 16.70 -8.12 -19.86
C PHE A 96 17.98 -7.61 -19.20
N ILE A 97 18.55 -6.57 -19.77
CA ILE A 97 19.69 -5.87 -19.20
C ILE A 97 19.20 -4.61 -18.52
N LEU A 98 19.48 -4.49 -17.23
CA LEU A 98 19.21 -3.28 -16.46
C LEU A 98 20.49 -2.43 -16.40
N MET A 99 20.44 -1.25 -17.00
CA MET A 99 21.49 -0.25 -16.89
C MET A 99 21.05 0.82 -15.90
N VAL A 100 21.82 0.98 -14.83
CA VAL A 100 21.55 1.97 -13.77
C VAL A 100 22.55 3.10 -13.90
N ASP A 101 22.05 4.27 -14.29
CA ASP A 101 22.84 5.50 -14.29
C ASP A 101 23.03 5.99 -12.86
N GLU A 102 24.17 6.62 -12.58
CA GLU A 102 24.55 7.10 -11.24
C GLU A 102 24.36 6.04 -10.14
N SER A 103 24.73 4.80 -10.43
CA SER A 103 24.50 3.63 -9.55
C SER A 103 25.09 3.81 -8.15
N HIS A 104 26.19 4.59 -8.02
CA HIS A 104 26.84 4.89 -6.75
C HIS A 104 25.94 5.72 -5.81
N VAL A 105 25.00 6.48 -6.35
CA VAL A 105 23.99 7.26 -5.59
C VAL A 105 22.69 6.49 -5.46
N MET A 106 22.18 5.95 -6.57
CA MET A 106 20.87 5.30 -6.64
C MET A 106 20.78 4.05 -5.77
N LEU A 107 21.79 3.16 -5.84
CA LEU A 107 21.73 1.89 -5.09
C LEU A 107 21.75 2.10 -3.56
N PRO A 108 22.61 2.95 -2.98
CA PRO A 108 22.53 3.27 -1.55
C PRO A 108 21.20 3.88 -1.14
N GLN A 109 20.62 4.75 -1.97
CA GLN A 109 19.33 5.38 -1.71
C GLN A 109 18.19 4.34 -1.66
N VAL A 110 18.10 3.46 -2.65
CA VAL A 110 17.11 2.39 -2.70
C VAL A 110 17.26 1.46 -1.48
N ARG A 111 18.50 1.12 -1.11
CA ARG A 111 18.76 0.32 0.09
C ARG A 111 18.31 1.03 1.38
N GLY A 112 18.55 2.33 1.49
CA GLY A 112 18.09 3.15 2.62
C GLY A 112 16.57 3.21 2.70
N MET A 113 15.88 3.37 1.58
CA MET A 113 14.42 3.34 1.51
C MET A 113 13.85 2.00 1.95
N PHE A 114 14.44 0.89 1.51
CA PHE A 114 14.03 -0.45 1.94
C PHE A 114 14.17 -0.63 3.46
N GLY A 115 15.31 -0.24 4.03
CA GLY A 115 15.54 -0.33 5.47
C GLY A 115 14.54 0.50 6.29
N GLY A 116 14.24 1.71 5.83
CA GLY A 116 13.26 2.59 6.47
C GLY A 116 11.83 2.03 6.41
N ASP A 117 11.42 1.50 5.28
CA ASP A 117 10.10 0.88 5.12
C ASP A 117 9.96 -0.40 5.94
N TYR A 118 10.98 -1.25 5.93
CA TYR A 118 11.03 -2.47 6.73
C TYR A 118 10.93 -2.17 8.24
N SER A 119 11.68 -1.18 8.73
CA SER A 119 11.65 -0.79 10.14
C SER A 119 10.28 -0.25 10.56
N ARG A 120 9.65 0.59 9.72
CA ARG A 120 8.29 1.09 9.97
C ARG A 120 7.28 -0.05 10.07
N LYS A 121 7.30 -0.98 9.14
CA LYS A 121 6.38 -2.13 9.13
C LYS A 121 6.62 -3.07 10.30
N LYS A 122 7.86 -3.29 10.68
CA LYS A 122 8.22 -4.13 11.83
C LYS A 122 7.78 -3.50 13.16
N ASN A 123 8.01 -2.20 13.34
CA ASN A 123 7.63 -1.48 14.56
C ASN A 123 6.11 -1.35 14.71
N ALA A 124 5.37 -1.35 13.61
CA ALA A 124 3.91 -1.42 13.61
C ALA A 124 3.36 -2.82 13.97
N GLY A 125 4.23 -3.76 14.42
CA GLY A 125 3.81 -5.09 14.86
C GLY A 125 3.27 -6.00 13.77
N GLY A 126 3.68 -5.78 12.52
CA GLY A 126 3.09 -6.46 11.37
C GLY A 126 1.69 -5.95 11.04
N ILE A 127 1.19 -5.04 11.83
CA ILE A 127 -0.07 -4.34 11.66
C ILE A 127 0.18 -3.24 10.65
N TRP A 128 -0.58 -3.30 9.61
CA TRP A 128 -0.62 -2.31 8.59
C TRP A 128 -1.20 -1.00 9.14
N LEU A 129 -0.36 -0.15 9.70
CA LEU A 129 -0.70 1.23 10.02
C LEU A 129 -0.28 2.12 8.86
N PRO A 130 -1.18 2.95 8.32
CA PRO A 130 -0.80 3.96 7.35
C PRO A 130 0.33 4.83 7.92
N PRO A 131 1.33 5.21 7.12
CA PRO A 131 2.49 5.98 7.59
C PRO A 131 2.15 7.37 8.16
N ALA A 132 0.89 7.78 8.13
CA ALA A 132 0.42 9.05 8.68
C ALA A 132 0.19 9.06 10.20
N LEU A 133 0.42 7.96 10.91
CA LEU A 133 0.28 7.88 12.37
C LEU A 133 1.64 7.77 13.10
N GLY A 134 2.74 7.76 12.36
CA GLY A 134 4.05 8.01 12.92
C GLY A 134 4.20 9.51 13.15
N VAL A 135 4.40 9.91 14.38
CA VAL A 135 4.79 11.24 14.84
C VAL A 135 6.01 11.74 14.06
#